data_277895f89824632a7cf13df59c996b44
#
_entry.id   277895f89824632a7cf13df59c996b44
#
_cell.length_a   1.000
_cell.length_b   1.000
_cell.length_c   1.000
_cell.angle_alpha   90.00
_cell.angle_beta   90.00
_cell.angle_gamma   90.00
#
_symmetry.space_group_name_H-M   'P 1'
#
loop_
_entity.id
_entity.type
_entity.pdbx_description
1 polymer ?
#
loop_
_entity_poly.entity_id
_entity_poly.type
_entity_poly.pdbx_seq_one_letter_code
_entity_poly.pdbx_strand_id
1 'polypeptide(L)'
;MVLNCQSKKGKQAMQEERLAMQSFCDVFKYQWCETPHNTMAACDGVLVKEGELKAVGEVKCRYNVGFDDFFDRFNGEWLVTASKLKKCKDIADGLGVNFVGFLYLVDSKKLLFKPITSWRSEETETITNINNPTLVKRLNGFVDMAGSKYLSL
;
A
#
# COMPACT_ATOMS: atom_id res chain seq x y z
N MET A 1 3.72 -5.66 -12.33
CA MET A 1 3.30 -4.58 -13.25
C MET A 1 2.85 -3.39 -12.44
N VAL A 2 3.39 -2.21 -12.73
CA VAL A 2 2.92 -0.98 -12.09
C VAL A 2 1.66 -0.51 -12.81
N LEU A 3 0.58 -0.35 -12.06
CA LEU A 3 -0.69 0.10 -12.61
C LEU A 3 -0.66 1.61 -12.85
N ASN A 4 -0.97 2.02 -14.08
CA ASN A 4 -1.09 3.44 -14.41
C ASN A 4 -2.39 3.98 -13.76
N CYS A 5 -2.27 4.93 -12.84
CA CYS A 5 -3.42 5.49 -12.13
C CYS A 5 -4.38 6.28 -13.04
N GLN A 6 -3.98 6.63 -14.26
CA GLN A 6 -4.84 7.26 -15.26
C GLN A 6 -5.61 6.24 -16.12
N SER A 7 -5.25 4.94 -16.09
CA SER A 7 -5.98 3.89 -16.77
C SER A 7 -7.32 3.60 -16.08
N LYS A 8 -8.24 2.91 -16.79
CA LYS A 8 -9.52 2.48 -16.20
C LYS A 8 -9.30 1.60 -14.97
N LYS A 9 -8.37 0.64 -15.04
CA LYS A 9 -8.03 -0.24 -13.91
C LYS A 9 -7.41 0.56 -12.75
N GLY A 10 -6.55 1.51 -13.07
CA GLY A 10 -5.94 2.39 -12.07
C GLY A 10 -6.96 3.23 -11.33
N LYS A 11 -7.94 3.80 -12.05
CA LYS A 11 -9.03 4.58 -11.44
C LYS A 11 -9.92 3.71 -10.55
N GLN A 12 -10.22 2.49 -10.99
CA GLN A 12 -10.99 1.55 -10.18
C GLN A 12 -10.25 1.18 -8.89
N ALA A 13 -8.96 0.89 -8.99
CA ALA A 13 -8.12 0.59 -7.82
C ALA A 13 -8.11 1.77 -6.84
N MET A 14 -7.96 2.99 -7.33
CA MET A 14 -8.01 4.19 -6.48
C MET A 14 -9.34 4.34 -5.76
N GLN A 15 -10.47 4.04 -6.42
CA GLN A 15 -11.78 4.08 -5.80
C GLN A 15 -11.92 3.06 -4.68
N GLU A 16 -11.41 1.83 -4.88
CA GLU A 16 -11.41 0.78 -3.87
C GLU A 16 -10.53 1.18 -2.66
N GLU A 17 -9.38 1.75 -2.93
CA GLU A 17 -8.46 2.22 -1.88
C GLU A 17 -9.08 3.36 -1.06
N ARG A 18 -9.76 4.30 -1.71
CA ARG A 18 -10.47 5.40 -1.03
C ARG A 18 -11.62 4.89 -0.17
N LEU A 19 -12.39 3.91 -0.68
CA LEU A 19 -13.47 3.30 0.07
C LEU A 19 -12.94 2.62 1.34
N ALA A 20 -11.86 1.88 1.22
CA ALA A 20 -11.22 1.22 2.35
C ALA A 20 -10.73 2.24 3.40
N MET A 21 -10.08 3.31 2.96
CA MET A 21 -9.59 4.35 3.87
C MET A 21 -10.74 5.13 4.52
N GLN A 22 -11.83 5.38 3.80
CA GLN A 22 -13.02 6.00 4.38
C GLN A 22 -13.60 5.14 5.50
N SER A 23 -13.71 3.83 5.27
CA SER A 23 -14.21 2.88 6.29
C SER A 23 -13.30 2.84 7.51
N PHE A 24 -11.99 2.83 7.31
CA PHE A 24 -11.01 2.89 8.40
C PHE A 24 -11.20 4.18 9.22
N CYS A 25 -11.30 5.31 8.55
CA CYS A 25 -11.46 6.60 9.21
C CYS A 25 -12.77 6.71 9.99
N ASP A 26 -13.85 6.16 9.44
CA ASP A 26 -15.16 6.16 10.12
C ASP A 26 -15.12 5.33 11.41
N VAL A 27 -14.47 4.18 11.39
CA VAL A 27 -14.39 3.28 12.55
C VAL A 27 -13.45 3.83 13.62
N PHE A 28 -12.26 4.27 13.24
CA PHE A 28 -11.21 4.65 14.19
C PHE A 28 -11.11 6.15 14.45
N LYS A 29 -11.99 6.95 13.80
CA LYS A 29 -12.08 8.40 14.00
C LYS A 29 -10.81 9.14 13.61
N TYR A 30 -10.25 8.76 12.45
CA TYR A 30 -9.16 9.46 11.79
C TYR A 30 -9.67 10.26 10.60
N GLN A 31 -8.82 11.14 10.11
CA GLN A 31 -8.98 11.82 8.82
C GLN A 31 -7.83 11.37 7.92
N TRP A 32 -8.16 10.96 6.70
CA TRP A 32 -7.18 10.58 5.68
C TRP A 32 -7.01 11.74 4.70
N CYS A 33 -5.78 12.22 4.58
CA CYS A 33 -5.42 13.29 3.66
C CYS A 33 -4.54 12.71 2.56
N GLU A 34 -5.08 12.57 1.35
CA GLU A 34 -4.36 12.02 0.21
C GLU A 34 -3.29 12.98 -0.29
N THR A 35 -2.16 12.41 -0.73
CA THR A 35 -1.17 13.14 -1.51
C THR A 35 -1.62 13.24 -2.98
N PRO A 36 -1.14 14.25 -3.73
CA PRO A 36 -1.54 14.38 -5.14
C PRO A 36 -1.13 13.18 -5.98
N HIS A 37 -2.06 12.64 -6.77
CA HIS A 37 -1.82 11.47 -7.64
C HIS A 37 -1.19 11.81 -8.99
N ASN A 38 -1.16 13.09 -9.34
CA ASN A 38 -0.53 13.57 -10.57
C ASN A 38 0.94 13.93 -10.39
N THR A 39 1.49 13.67 -9.21
CA THR A 39 2.89 13.88 -8.88
C THR A 39 3.49 12.56 -8.35
N MET A 40 4.82 12.46 -8.35
CA MET A 40 5.51 11.31 -7.77
C MET A 40 5.66 11.48 -6.26
N ALA A 41 4.54 11.55 -5.56
CA ALA A 41 4.53 11.64 -4.11
C ALA A 41 5.15 10.38 -3.48
N ALA A 42 5.92 10.57 -2.41
CA ALA A 42 6.62 9.48 -1.75
C ALA A 42 5.67 8.53 -0.99
N CYS A 43 4.55 9.04 -0.50
CA CYS A 43 3.54 8.27 0.22
C CYS A 43 2.14 8.61 -0.32
N ASP A 44 1.17 7.73 -0.05
CA ASP A 44 -0.19 7.90 -0.56
C ASP A 44 -0.99 8.92 0.24
N GLY A 45 -0.71 9.07 1.52
CA GLY A 45 -1.41 10.03 2.35
C GLY A 45 -0.93 10.02 3.79
N VAL A 46 -1.62 10.80 4.60
CA VAL A 46 -1.34 10.92 6.03
C VAL A 46 -2.62 10.75 6.83
N LEU A 47 -2.49 10.21 8.03
CA LEU A 47 -3.58 10.11 9.00
C LEU A 47 -3.47 11.21 10.03
N VAL A 48 -4.56 11.92 10.23
CA VAL A 48 -4.70 13.01 11.20
C VAL A 48 -5.80 12.66 12.18
N LYS A 49 -5.60 12.93 13.44
CA LYS A 49 -6.62 12.78 14.49
C LYS A 49 -6.54 13.93 15.44
N GLU A 50 -7.68 14.57 15.69
CA GLU A 50 -7.77 15.74 16.60
C GLU A 50 -6.77 16.84 16.25
N GLY A 51 -6.60 17.09 14.93
CA GLY A 51 -5.69 18.12 14.44
C GLY A 51 -4.21 17.75 14.48
N GLU A 52 -3.86 16.54 14.91
CA GLU A 52 -2.48 16.07 14.99
C GLU A 52 -2.16 15.02 13.93
N LEU A 53 -0.99 15.12 13.33
CA LEU A 53 -0.45 14.12 12.42
C LEU A 53 -0.10 12.86 13.21
N LYS A 54 -0.67 11.70 12.83
CA LYS A 54 -0.49 10.45 13.55
C LYS A 54 0.33 9.41 12.78
N ALA A 55 0.21 9.40 11.45
CA ALA A 55 0.90 8.39 10.64
C ALA A 55 1.04 8.86 9.20
N VAL A 56 2.02 8.28 8.51
CA VAL A 56 2.16 8.31 7.06
C VAL A 56 1.68 6.96 6.55
N GLY A 57 0.95 6.93 5.46
CA GLY A 57 0.33 5.71 4.95
C GLY A 57 0.63 5.40 3.50
N GLU A 58 0.73 4.12 3.22
CA GLU A 58 0.72 3.52 1.90
C GLU A 58 -0.50 2.62 1.82
N VAL A 59 -1.35 2.80 0.82
CA VAL A 59 -2.55 1.99 0.63
C VAL A 59 -2.53 1.32 -0.73
N LYS A 60 -2.84 0.03 -0.76
CA LYS A 60 -2.98 -0.76 -1.98
C LYS A 60 -4.18 -1.68 -1.87
N CYS A 61 -4.86 -1.90 -2.99
CA CYS A 61 -5.83 -2.97 -3.10
C CYS A 61 -5.28 -4.12 -3.94
N ARG A 62 -5.81 -5.31 -3.71
CA ARG A 62 -5.52 -6.50 -4.48
C ARG A 62 -6.81 -7.21 -4.83
N TYR A 63 -6.92 -7.59 -6.10
CA TYR A 63 -8.02 -8.37 -6.63
C TYR A 63 -7.61 -9.84 -6.74
N ASN A 64 -8.58 -10.73 -6.72
CA ASN A 64 -8.38 -12.17 -6.93
C ASN A 64 -7.50 -12.85 -5.87
N VAL A 65 -7.35 -12.22 -4.71
CA VAL A 65 -6.64 -12.77 -3.57
C VAL A 65 -7.57 -12.65 -2.35
N GLY A 66 -8.05 -13.77 -1.86
CA GLY A 66 -8.85 -13.80 -0.64
C GLY A 66 -7.98 -13.66 0.62
N PHE A 67 -8.62 -13.41 1.75
CA PHE A 67 -7.92 -13.24 3.03
C PHE A 67 -7.11 -14.49 3.41
N ASP A 68 -7.73 -15.67 3.33
CA ASP A 68 -7.05 -16.93 3.64
C ASP A 68 -5.94 -17.23 2.64
N ASP A 69 -6.20 -17.03 1.33
CA ASP A 69 -5.20 -17.22 0.28
C ASP A 69 -3.97 -16.34 0.48
N PHE A 70 -4.16 -15.10 0.92
CA PHE A 70 -3.05 -14.20 1.15
C PHE A 70 -2.05 -14.76 2.15
N PHE A 71 -2.54 -15.34 3.24
CA PHE A 71 -1.68 -15.96 4.25
C PHE A 71 -1.20 -17.35 3.87
N ASP A 72 -2.04 -18.17 3.23
CA ASP A 72 -1.73 -19.56 2.92
C ASP A 72 -0.85 -19.72 1.68
N ARG A 73 -1.14 -18.97 0.59
CA ARG A 73 -0.43 -19.09 -0.69
C ARG A 73 0.69 -18.08 -0.86
N PHE A 74 0.54 -16.88 -0.31
CA PHE A 74 1.50 -15.78 -0.46
C PHE A 74 2.28 -15.50 0.82
N ASN A 75 2.18 -16.39 1.82
CA ASN A 75 2.90 -16.29 3.10
C ASN A 75 2.62 -15.00 3.89
N GLY A 76 1.51 -14.32 3.61
CA GLY A 76 1.21 -13.03 4.23
C GLY A 76 2.16 -11.92 3.83
N GLU A 77 2.85 -12.06 2.71
CA GLU A 77 3.80 -11.07 2.22
C GLU A 77 3.16 -10.14 1.19
N TRP A 78 3.26 -8.84 1.44
CA TRP A 78 2.78 -7.80 0.56
C TRP A 78 3.94 -7.19 -0.23
N LEU A 79 3.83 -7.22 -1.55
CA LEU A 79 4.84 -6.72 -2.47
C LEU A 79 4.67 -5.21 -2.69
N VAL A 80 5.71 -4.45 -2.37
CA VAL A 80 5.78 -3.00 -2.62
C VAL A 80 7.17 -2.67 -3.16
N THR A 81 7.29 -1.69 -4.04
CA THR A 81 8.61 -1.23 -4.50
C THR A 81 9.46 -0.80 -3.30
N ALA A 82 10.67 -1.33 -3.18
CA ALA A 82 11.52 -1.09 -2.03
C ALA A 82 11.87 0.41 -1.85
N SER A 83 12.07 1.15 -2.95
CA SER A 83 12.34 2.58 -2.89
C SER A 83 11.17 3.36 -2.29
N LYS A 84 9.94 2.95 -2.58
CA LYS A 84 8.75 3.59 -2.00
C LYS A 84 8.63 3.33 -0.50
N LEU A 85 8.89 2.10 -0.08
CA LEU A 85 8.92 1.75 1.34
C LEU A 85 9.95 2.59 2.10
N LYS A 86 11.16 2.71 1.54
CA LYS A 86 12.22 3.49 2.17
C LYS A 86 11.85 4.97 2.28
N LYS A 87 11.33 5.56 1.22
CA LYS A 87 10.93 6.98 1.21
C LYS A 87 9.83 7.26 2.23
N CYS A 88 8.81 6.40 2.28
CA CYS A 88 7.72 6.53 3.25
C CYS A 88 8.24 6.41 4.69
N LYS A 89 9.11 5.43 4.93
CA LYS A 89 9.70 5.21 6.26
C LYS A 89 10.55 6.41 6.68
N ASP A 90 11.39 6.92 5.78
CA ASP A 90 12.24 8.09 6.05
C ASP A 90 11.40 9.34 6.38
N ILE A 91 10.31 9.55 5.67
CA ILE A 91 9.38 10.68 5.95
C ILE A 91 8.74 10.51 7.31
N ALA A 92 8.22 9.32 7.61
CA ALA A 92 7.60 9.03 8.90
C ALA A 92 8.57 9.22 10.05
N ASP A 93 9.79 8.72 9.91
CA ASP A 93 10.84 8.89 10.92
C ASP A 93 11.21 10.36 11.13
N GLY A 94 11.31 11.14 10.04
CA GLY A 94 11.58 12.57 10.11
C GLY A 94 10.47 13.37 10.78
N LEU A 95 9.24 12.91 10.67
CA LEU A 95 8.05 13.53 11.30
C LEU A 95 7.77 12.97 12.70
N GLY A 96 8.50 11.93 13.13
CA GLY A 96 8.29 11.31 14.43
C GLY A 96 6.97 10.54 14.55
N VAL A 97 6.46 9.99 13.45
CA VAL A 97 5.21 9.23 13.41
C VAL A 97 5.43 7.85 12.80
N ASN A 98 4.44 6.97 12.92
CA ASN A 98 4.49 5.65 12.30
C ASN A 98 4.28 5.72 10.78
N PHE A 99 4.93 4.78 10.07
CA PHE A 99 4.58 4.44 8.71
C PHE A 99 3.65 3.22 8.75
N VAL A 100 2.41 3.38 8.27
CA VAL A 100 1.39 2.33 8.32
C VAL A 100 1.07 1.86 6.90
N GLY A 101 1.08 0.56 6.70
CA GLY A 101 0.64 -0.07 5.46
C GLY A 101 -0.81 -0.50 5.57
N PHE A 102 -1.58 -0.23 4.52
CA PHE A 102 -2.98 -0.60 4.38
C PHE A 102 -3.13 -1.45 3.13
N LEU A 103 -3.50 -2.71 3.30
CA LEU A 103 -3.72 -3.65 2.21
C LEU A 103 -5.18 -4.07 2.18
N TYR A 104 -5.89 -3.64 1.14
CA TYR A 104 -7.28 -3.98 0.96
C TYR A 104 -7.43 -5.17 0.01
N LEU A 105 -7.89 -6.29 0.54
CA LEU A 105 -8.21 -7.50 -0.21
C LEU A 105 -9.67 -7.40 -0.67
N VAL A 106 -9.88 -6.96 -1.91
CA VAL A 106 -11.19 -6.55 -2.43
C VAL A 106 -12.19 -7.69 -2.40
N ASP A 107 -11.78 -8.89 -2.84
CA ASP A 107 -12.70 -10.04 -2.96
C ASP A 107 -13.26 -10.48 -1.61
N SER A 108 -12.49 -10.39 -0.55
CA SER A 108 -12.94 -10.75 0.81
C SER A 108 -13.37 -9.54 1.65
N LYS A 109 -13.28 -8.33 1.09
CA LYS A 109 -13.63 -7.08 1.76
C LYS A 109 -12.92 -6.92 3.12
N LYS A 110 -11.64 -7.29 3.16
CA LYS A 110 -10.79 -7.18 4.36
C LYS A 110 -9.72 -6.14 4.14
N LEU A 111 -9.68 -5.14 5.00
CA LEU A 111 -8.59 -4.17 5.04
C LEU A 111 -7.63 -4.56 6.15
N LEU A 112 -6.42 -4.98 5.77
CA LEU A 112 -5.35 -5.25 6.73
C LEU A 112 -4.54 -3.98 6.95
N PHE A 113 -4.13 -3.73 8.19
CA PHE A 113 -3.28 -2.59 8.49
C PHE A 113 -2.27 -2.92 9.59
N LYS A 114 -1.06 -2.39 9.42
CA LYS A 114 0.07 -2.68 10.29
C LYS A 114 1.12 -1.58 10.18
N PRO A 115 1.75 -1.16 11.29
CA PRO A 115 2.95 -0.33 11.20
C PRO A 115 4.07 -1.09 10.48
N ILE A 116 4.69 -0.44 9.51
CA ILE A 116 5.81 -1.03 8.74
C ILE A 116 7.12 -0.50 9.32
N THR A 117 7.93 -1.42 9.87
CA THR A 117 9.23 -1.09 10.45
C THR A 117 10.37 -1.71 9.67
N SER A 118 10.12 -2.81 8.99
CA SER A 118 11.13 -3.55 8.22
C SER A 118 10.46 -4.30 7.06
N TRP A 119 11.27 -4.74 6.11
CA TRP A 119 10.83 -5.53 4.97
C TRP A 119 12.00 -6.33 4.42
N ARG A 120 11.69 -7.42 3.70
CA ARG A 120 12.68 -8.19 2.93
C ARG A 120 12.78 -7.61 1.52
N SER A 121 13.98 -7.45 1.01
CA SER A 121 14.21 -6.95 -0.35
C SER A 121 14.66 -8.07 -1.28
N GLU A 122 14.16 -8.08 -2.50
CA GLU A 122 14.54 -9.04 -3.53
C GLU A 122 14.54 -8.35 -4.89
N GLU A 123 15.62 -8.54 -5.65
CA GLU A 123 15.72 -8.00 -7.01
C GLU A 123 15.00 -8.93 -7.99
N THR A 124 14.16 -8.34 -8.84
CA THR A 124 13.48 -9.07 -9.92
C THR A 124 13.78 -8.42 -11.26
N GLU A 125 13.75 -9.22 -12.32
CA GLU A 125 13.92 -8.76 -13.69
C GLU A 125 12.59 -8.88 -14.43
N THR A 126 12.20 -7.82 -15.13
CA THR A 126 10.97 -7.80 -15.93
C THR A 126 11.23 -7.23 -17.30
N ILE A 127 10.49 -7.72 -18.29
CA ILE A 127 10.49 -7.17 -19.65
C ILE A 127 9.39 -6.10 -19.72
N THR A 128 9.78 -4.87 -20.03
CA THR A 128 8.88 -3.71 -19.95
C THR A 128 8.13 -3.39 -21.23
N ASN A 129 8.60 -3.87 -22.38
CA ASN A 129 7.98 -3.57 -23.69
C ASN A 129 8.04 -4.80 -24.59
N ILE A 130 6.88 -5.26 -25.08
CA ILE A 130 6.78 -6.42 -25.97
C ILE A 130 7.39 -6.12 -27.35
N ASN A 131 7.21 -4.90 -27.88
CA ASN A 131 7.69 -4.52 -29.21
C ASN A 131 9.18 -4.17 -29.22
N ASN A 132 9.71 -3.73 -28.10
CA ASN A 132 11.12 -3.41 -27.92
C ASN A 132 11.55 -3.89 -26.54
N PRO A 133 11.77 -5.21 -26.39
CA PRO A 133 12.02 -5.79 -25.08
C PRO A 133 13.23 -5.19 -24.39
N THR A 134 13.02 -4.57 -23.25
CA THR A 134 14.07 -4.04 -22.37
C THR A 134 13.99 -4.74 -21.03
N LEU A 135 15.10 -5.35 -20.62
CA LEU A 135 15.20 -5.97 -19.30
C LEU A 135 15.38 -4.88 -18.24
N VAL A 136 14.44 -4.80 -17.32
CA VAL A 136 14.50 -3.85 -16.20
C VAL A 136 14.62 -4.62 -14.89
N LYS A 137 15.60 -4.25 -14.11
CA LYS A 137 15.79 -4.76 -12.76
C LYS A 137 15.03 -3.87 -11.78
N ARG A 138 14.26 -4.49 -10.88
CA ARG A 138 13.55 -3.79 -9.82
C ARG A 138 13.85 -4.40 -8.49
N LEU A 139 14.10 -3.57 -7.49
CA LEU A 139 14.20 -4.00 -6.12
C LEU A 139 12.80 -3.94 -5.50
N ASN A 140 12.27 -5.10 -5.17
CA ASN A 140 10.97 -5.23 -4.51
C ASN A 140 11.16 -5.38 -3.01
N GLY A 141 10.23 -4.81 -2.25
CA GLY A 141 10.12 -5.03 -0.84
C GLY A 141 8.96 -5.98 -0.55
N PHE A 142 9.17 -6.91 0.35
CA PHE A 142 8.14 -7.82 0.84
C PHE A 142 7.87 -7.51 2.30
N VAL A 143 6.67 -6.99 2.56
CA VAL A 143 6.24 -6.62 3.90
C VAL A 143 5.49 -7.81 4.50
N ASP A 144 5.96 -8.31 5.63
CA ASP A 144 5.27 -9.35 6.37
C ASP A 144 4.05 -8.76 7.07
N MET A 145 2.86 -9.16 6.63
CA MET A 145 1.59 -8.72 7.18
C MET A 145 1.05 -9.65 8.28
N ALA A 146 1.83 -10.65 8.70
CA ALA A 146 1.45 -11.49 9.84
C ALA A 146 1.28 -10.63 11.09
N GLY A 147 0.23 -10.90 11.87
CA GLY A 147 -0.10 -10.10 13.04
C GLY A 147 -0.78 -8.77 12.73
N SER A 148 -1.12 -8.49 11.47
CA SER A 148 -1.89 -7.31 11.10
C SER A 148 -3.26 -7.33 11.78
N LYS A 149 -3.73 -6.15 12.16
CA LYS A 149 -5.15 -5.96 12.44
C LYS A 149 -5.91 -5.90 11.13
N TYR A 150 -7.19 -6.17 11.16
CA TYR A 150 -8.03 -6.05 9.97
C TYR A 150 -9.40 -5.50 10.29
N LEU A 151 -10.01 -4.89 9.29
CA LEU A 151 -11.37 -4.37 9.32
C LEU A 151 -12.15 -5.04 8.19
N SER A 152 -13.35 -5.55 8.49
CA SER A 152 -14.28 -6.04 7.47
C SER A 152 -15.15 -4.88 6.98
N LEU A 153 -15.19 -4.70 5.68
CA LEU A 153 -16.00 -3.65 5.05
C LEU A 153 -17.40 -4.14 4.70
#